data_80868c653f874b5121c7c555b6550657
#
_entry.id   80868c653f874b5121c7c555b6550657
#
_cell.length_a   1.000
_cell.length_b   1.000
_cell.length_c   1.000
_cell.angle_alpha   90.00
_cell.angle_beta   90.00
_cell.angle_gamma   90.00
#
_symmetry.space_group_name_H-M   'P 1'
#
loop_
_entity.id
_entity.type
_entity.pdbx_description
1 polymer ?
#
loop_
_entity_poly.entity_id
_entity_poly.type
_entity_poly.pdbx_seq_one_letter_code
_entity_poly.pdbx_strand_id
1 'polypeptide(L)'
;TIFAKYLSPKQRVSTQAEMFSLPDGDEIQLNWLANTASDDKAPLLILLHGLAGDINSHYIQAMLAQCQQLNWSAVLIHFRGCNGKPNKLPRAYHSGDTADAALLISEVQRRYPNRPLVAVGYSLGGNVLLKYCGEQAEQNPLTAAVAVCPPLSLAACAKRINSGSSKLY
;
A
#
# COMPACT_ATOMS: atom_id res chain seq x y z
N THR A 1 13.33 5.05 10.89
CA THR A 1 14.63 4.71 11.45
C THR A 1 15.58 4.29 10.36
N ILE A 2 16.56 5.15 10.05
CA ILE A 2 17.52 5.03 8.96
C ILE A 2 18.30 3.70 9.04
N PHE A 3 18.61 3.24 10.24
CA PHE A 3 19.41 2.02 10.47
C PHE A 3 18.63 0.70 10.30
N ALA A 4 17.31 0.69 10.40
CA ALA A 4 16.51 -0.53 10.23
C ALA A 4 16.70 -1.15 8.84
N LYS A 5 16.89 -0.32 7.80
CA LYS A 5 17.18 -0.75 6.43
C LYS A 5 18.47 -1.60 6.31
N TYR A 6 19.45 -1.35 7.18
CA TYR A 6 20.77 -2.03 7.16
C TYR A 6 20.85 -3.21 8.14
N LEU A 7 19.98 -3.25 9.15
CA LEU A 7 19.99 -4.27 10.20
C LEU A 7 18.92 -5.35 10.01
N SER A 8 17.91 -5.12 9.17
CA SER A 8 16.91 -6.13 8.88
C SER A 8 17.43 -7.15 7.87
N PRO A 9 17.26 -8.46 8.13
CA PRO A 9 17.59 -9.48 7.13
C PRO A 9 16.83 -9.18 5.84
N LYS A 10 17.51 -9.25 4.70
CA LYS A 10 16.91 -9.07 3.37
C LYS A 10 16.08 -10.32 3.02
N GLN A 11 14.97 -10.54 3.70
CA GLN A 11 14.02 -11.53 3.24
C GLN A 11 13.32 -10.95 2.01
N ARG A 12 13.57 -11.53 0.85
CA ARG A 12 12.81 -11.23 -0.37
C ARG A 12 11.74 -12.29 -0.54
N VAL A 13 10.51 -11.86 -0.45
CA VAL A 13 9.36 -12.72 -0.71
C VAL A 13 9.05 -12.68 -2.21
N SER A 14 8.75 -13.83 -2.79
CA SER A 14 8.35 -13.91 -4.20
C SER A 14 6.98 -13.29 -4.41
N THR A 15 6.85 -12.42 -5.40
CA THR A 15 5.59 -11.81 -5.80
C THR A 15 5.38 -11.89 -7.30
N GLN A 16 4.11 -11.90 -7.72
CA GLN A 16 3.72 -11.80 -9.12
C GLN A 16 3.25 -10.37 -9.40
N ALA A 17 3.87 -9.73 -10.39
CA ALA A 17 3.49 -8.39 -10.81
C ALA A 17 2.34 -8.45 -11.82
N GLU A 18 1.35 -7.61 -11.63
CA GLU A 18 0.22 -7.37 -12.53
C GLU A 18 0.14 -5.89 -12.84
N MET A 19 0.01 -5.53 -14.12
CA MET A 19 -0.30 -4.15 -14.52
C MET A 19 -1.82 -3.99 -14.64
N PHE A 20 -2.37 -3.09 -13.85
CA PHE A 20 -3.80 -2.78 -13.86
C PHE A 20 -4.04 -1.45 -14.60
N SER A 21 -4.86 -1.49 -15.65
CA SER A 21 -5.23 -0.30 -16.41
C SER A 21 -6.29 0.51 -15.68
N LEU A 22 -6.04 1.79 -15.53
CA LEU A 22 -6.95 2.74 -14.90
C LEU A 22 -7.91 3.35 -15.94
N PRO A 23 -9.10 3.81 -15.50
CA PRO A 23 -10.10 4.41 -16.41
C PRO A 23 -9.61 5.65 -17.16
N ASP A 24 -8.60 6.35 -16.63
CA ASP A 24 -8.02 7.54 -17.27
C ASP A 24 -6.93 7.21 -18.32
N GLY A 25 -6.65 5.90 -18.54
CA GLY A 25 -5.65 5.43 -19.50
C GLY A 25 -4.24 5.25 -18.93
N ASP A 26 -4.03 5.59 -17.66
CA ASP A 26 -2.80 5.28 -16.94
C ASP A 26 -2.82 3.83 -16.41
N GLU A 27 -1.77 3.41 -15.73
CA GLU A 27 -1.67 2.07 -15.17
C GLU A 27 -0.98 2.06 -13.81
N ILE A 28 -1.38 1.12 -12.97
CA ILE A 28 -0.78 0.88 -11.64
C ILE A 28 -0.33 -0.57 -11.56
N GLN A 29 0.84 -0.78 -10.97
CA GLN A 29 1.34 -2.12 -10.71
C GLN A 29 0.79 -2.64 -9.37
N LEU A 30 0.29 -3.86 -9.41
CA LEU A 30 -0.05 -4.67 -8.25
C LEU A 30 1.01 -5.75 -8.09
N ASN A 31 1.48 -5.99 -6.86
CA ASN A 31 2.35 -7.11 -6.57
C ASN A 31 1.62 -8.09 -5.64
N TRP A 32 1.20 -9.22 -6.18
CA TRP A 32 0.53 -10.28 -5.46
C TRP A 32 1.55 -11.20 -4.80
N LEU A 33 1.34 -11.54 -3.54
CA LEU A 33 2.15 -12.54 -2.84
C LEU A 33 2.00 -13.91 -3.54
N ALA A 34 3.12 -14.48 -3.99
CA ALA A 34 3.10 -15.77 -4.65
C ALA A 34 2.91 -16.93 -3.65
N ASN A 35 2.30 -18.01 -4.11
CA ASN A 35 2.14 -19.26 -3.35
C ASN A 35 1.42 -19.13 -2.01
N THR A 36 0.40 -18.31 -1.95
CA THR A 36 -0.50 -18.28 -0.80
C THR A 36 -1.55 -19.38 -0.93
N ALA A 37 -1.92 -19.98 0.21
CA ALA A 37 -2.89 -21.04 0.25
C ALA A 37 -4.22 -20.64 -0.40
N SER A 38 -4.86 -21.59 -1.05
CA SER A 38 -6.16 -21.46 -1.71
C SER A 38 -7.35 -21.43 -0.72
N ASP A 39 -7.11 -21.09 0.55
CA ASP A 39 -8.21 -20.98 1.51
C ASP A 39 -8.97 -19.67 1.25
N ASP A 40 -10.14 -19.79 0.65
CA ASP A 40 -11.04 -18.67 0.37
C ASP A 40 -11.57 -17.98 1.63
N LYS A 41 -11.33 -18.51 2.81
CA LYS A 41 -11.70 -17.93 4.10
C LYS A 41 -10.56 -17.14 4.75
N ALA A 42 -9.31 -17.38 4.35
CA ALA A 42 -8.18 -16.64 4.89
C ALA A 42 -8.23 -15.16 4.46
N PRO A 43 -7.88 -14.22 5.34
CA PRO A 43 -7.86 -12.80 4.98
C PRO A 43 -6.96 -12.50 3.77
N LEU A 44 -7.35 -11.48 3.01
CA LEU A 44 -6.52 -10.89 1.97
C LEU A 44 -6.06 -9.52 2.44
N LEU A 45 -4.74 -9.35 2.57
CA LEU A 45 -4.12 -8.12 3.00
C LEU A 45 -3.84 -7.21 1.80
N ILE A 46 -4.33 -5.98 1.87
CA ILE A 46 -4.01 -4.90 0.94
C ILE A 46 -2.98 -3.99 1.58
N LEU A 47 -1.86 -3.76 0.89
CA LEU A 47 -0.77 -2.91 1.36
C LEU A 47 -0.70 -1.61 0.56
N LEU A 48 -0.61 -0.47 1.27
CA LEU A 48 -0.33 0.85 0.70
C LEU A 48 1.00 1.35 1.26
N HIS A 49 1.98 1.59 0.39
CA HIS A 49 3.33 2.00 0.80
C HIS A 49 3.41 3.49 1.18
N GLY A 50 4.51 3.90 1.79
CA GLY A 50 4.81 5.31 2.09
C GLY A 50 5.33 6.08 0.86
N LEU A 51 5.69 7.34 1.07
CA LEU A 51 6.24 8.21 0.03
C LEU A 51 7.44 7.53 -0.67
N ALA A 52 7.41 7.47 -2.00
CA ALA A 52 8.43 6.83 -2.83
C ALA A 52 8.77 5.38 -2.43
N GLY A 53 7.84 4.68 -1.78
CA GLY A 53 7.98 3.26 -1.46
C GLY A 53 7.68 2.37 -2.67
N ASP A 54 8.09 1.12 -2.57
CA ASP A 54 7.88 0.10 -3.58
C ASP A 54 7.88 -1.31 -2.96
N ILE A 55 7.84 -2.32 -3.82
CA ILE A 55 7.91 -3.73 -3.39
C ILE A 55 9.22 -4.07 -2.64
N ASN A 56 10.31 -3.33 -2.86
CA ASN A 56 11.60 -3.57 -2.19
C ASN A 56 11.70 -2.85 -0.84
N SER A 57 10.71 -2.07 -0.45
CA SER A 57 10.67 -1.40 0.85
C SER A 57 10.71 -2.44 1.97
N HIS A 58 11.64 -2.29 2.92
CA HIS A 58 11.89 -3.28 3.98
C HIS A 58 10.64 -3.63 4.79
N TYR A 59 9.79 -2.64 5.09
CA TYR A 59 8.55 -2.84 5.83
C TYR A 59 7.48 -3.57 5.01
N ILE A 60 7.45 -3.38 3.68
CA ILE A 60 6.57 -4.12 2.78
C ILE A 60 7.02 -5.59 2.73
N GLN A 61 8.31 -5.84 2.53
CA GLN A 61 8.84 -7.19 2.51
C GLN A 61 8.63 -7.93 3.84
N ALA A 62 8.80 -7.24 4.97
CA ALA A 62 8.54 -7.81 6.29
C ALA A 62 7.06 -8.19 6.46
N MET A 63 6.13 -7.33 6.02
CA MET A 63 4.69 -7.62 6.10
C MET A 63 4.29 -8.78 5.18
N LEU A 64 4.81 -8.82 3.95
CA LEU A 64 4.56 -9.93 3.03
C LEU A 64 5.10 -11.26 3.58
N ALA A 65 6.27 -11.25 4.24
CA ALA A 65 6.82 -12.44 4.88
C ALA A 65 5.92 -12.94 6.03
N GLN A 66 5.33 -12.04 6.82
CA GLN A 66 4.35 -12.41 7.84
C GLN A 66 3.08 -13.01 7.23
N CYS A 67 2.56 -12.43 6.14
CA CYS A 67 1.41 -12.99 5.43
C CYS A 67 1.73 -14.40 4.92
N GLN A 68 2.92 -14.63 4.38
CA GLN A 68 3.34 -15.95 3.92
C GLN A 68 3.38 -16.97 5.07
N GLN A 69 3.90 -16.59 6.25
CA GLN A 69 3.91 -17.46 7.43
C GLN A 69 2.51 -17.79 7.96
N LEU A 70 1.58 -16.84 7.85
CA LEU A 70 0.18 -17.00 8.26
C LEU A 70 -0.70 -17.65 7.19
N ASN A 71 -0.16 -18.00 6.03
CA ASN A 71 -0.92 -18.44 4.87
C ASN A 71 -2.01 -17.43 4.44
N TRP A 72 -1.77 -16.14 4.60
CA TRP A 72 -2.63 -15.09 4.10
C TRP A 72 -2.24 -14.71 2.68
N SER A 73 -3.21 -14.37 1.86
CA SER A 73 -2.93 -13.69 0.60
C SER A 73 -2.62 -12.22 0.86
N ALA A 74 -1.80 -11.62 0.00
CA ALA A 74 -1.52 -10.21 0.10
C ALA A 74 -1.29 -9.59 -1.27
N VAL A 75 -1.63 -8.31 -1.39
CA VAL A 75 -1.34 -7.49 -2.56
C VAL A 75 -0.79 -6.14 -2.13
N LEU A 76 0.32 -5.75 -2.72
CA LEU A 76 0.81 -4.38 -2.65
C LEU A 76 0.24 -3.60 -3.83
N ILE A 77 -0.43 -2.50 -3.55
CA ILE A 77 -0.82 -1.49 -4.53
C ILE A 77 0.30 -0.46 -4.60
N HIS A 78 0.95 -0.33 -5.76
CA HIS A 78 1.87 0.78 -5.98
C HIS A 78 1.10 2.07 -6.22
N PHE A 79 1.62 3.19 -5.76
CA PHE A 79 1.15 4.48 -6.24
C PHE A 79 1.71 4.77 -7.63
N ARG A 80 1.06 5.66 -8.38
CA ARG A 80 1.46 6.04 -9.74
C ARG A 80 2.95 6.40 -9.81
N GLY A 81 3.68 5.84 -10.76
CA GLY A 81 5.11 6.10 -10.95
C GLY A 81 6.04 5.46 -9.91
N CYS A 82 5.52 4.64 -8.97
CA CYS A 82 6.34 4.01 -7.91
C CYS A 82 6.78 2.57 -8.23
N ASN A 83 6.56 2.08 -9.45
CA ASN A 83 6.99 0.76 -9.90
C ASN A 83 8.34 0.77 -10.63
N GLY A 84 9.10 1.86 -10.53
CA GLY A 84 10.37 2.06 -11.24
C GLY A 84 10.21 2.59 -12.67
N LYS A 85 8.97 2.86 -13.11
CA LYS A 85 8.67 3.49 -14.40
C LYS A 85 7.80 4.73 -14.17
N PRO A 86 8.00 5.82 -14.94
CA PRO A 86 7.09 6.95 -14.89
C PRO A 86 5.68 6.52 -15.34
N ASN A 87 4.66 7.08 -14.72
CA ASN A 87 3.28 6.94 -15.19
C ASN A 87 3.08 7.69 -16.53
N LYS A 88 2.04 7.30 -17.27
CA LYS A 88 1.78 7.84 -18.62
C LYS A 88 1.23 9.27 -18.59
N LEU A 89 0.47 9.59 -17.53
CA LEU A 89 -0.18 10.88 -17.38
C LEU A 89 0.59 11.79 -16.40
N PRO A 90 0.46 13.12 -16.48
CA PRO A 90 1.12 14.04 -15.55
C PRO A 90 0.53 14.01 -14.14
N ARG A 91 -0.55 13.25 -13.88
CA ARG A 91 -1.13 13.07 -12.56
C ARG A 91 -0.18 12.29 -11.65
N ALA A 92 0.14 12.85 -10.49
CA ALA A 92 0.93 12.21 -9.45
C ALA A 92 0.05 11.88 -8.24
N TYR A 93 0.46 10.86 -7.48
CA TYR A 93 -0.20 10.53 -6.22
C TYR A 93 0.13 11.54 -5.12
N HIS A 94 -0.77 11.72 -4.19
CA HIS A 94 -0.56 12.50 -2.97
C HIS A 94 -1.43 11.96 -1.82
N SER A 95 -1.16 12.41 -0.59
CA SER A 95 -1.85 11.91 0.62
C SER A 95 -3.36 12.15 0.63
N GLY A 96 -3.89 13.08 -0.15
CA GLY A 96 -5.33 13.33 -0.29
C GLY A 96 -5.99 12.59 -1.45
N ASP A 97 -5.24 11.85 -2.28
CA ASP A 97 -5.79 11.15 -3.45
C ASP A 97 -6.18 9.71 -3.09
N THR A 98 -7.47 9.50 -2.90
CA THR A 98 -8.04 8.19 -2.55
C THR A 98 -8.65 7.46 -3.75
N ALA A 99 -8.78 8.10 -4.91
CA ALA A 99 -9.53 7.56 -6.03
C ALA A 99 -8.94 6.23 -6.55
N ASP A 100 -7.61 6.18 -6.72
CA ASP A 100 -6.93 4.96 -7.18
C ASP A 100 -7.02 3.84 -6.13
N ALA A 101 -6.88 4.18 -4.84
CA ALA A 101 -7.02 3.20 -3.74
C ALA A 101 -8.46 2.66 -3.69
N ALA A 102 -9.47 3.51 -3.80
CA ALA A 102 -10.87 3.11 -3.82
C ALA A 102 -11.18 2.16 -4.97
N LEU A 103 -10.73 2.50 -6.19
CA LEU A 103 -10.91 1.67 -7.37
C LEU A 103 -10.28 0.29 -7.17
N LEU A 104 -9.03 0.25 -6.70
CA LEU A 104 -8.29 -1.01 -6.58
C LEU A 104 -8.77 -1.86 -5.41
N ILE A 105 -9.18 -1.28 -4.29
CA ILE A 105 -9.83 -2.02 -3.19
C ILE A 105 -11.14 -2.63 -3.67
N SER A 106 -11.95 -1.88 -4.41
CA SER A 106 -13.21 -2.40 -5.00
C SER A 106 -12.94 -3.53 -6.00
N GLU A 107 -11.89 -3.43 -6.80
CA GLU A 107 -11.49 -4.49 -7.74
C GLU A 107 -11.02 -5.75 -7.00
N VAL A 108 -10.24 -5.59 -5.92
CA VAL A 108 -9.84 -6.73 -5.08
C VAL A 108 -11.07 -7.39 -4.46
N GLN A 109 -12.04 -6.63 -3.96
CA GLN A 109 -13.30 -7.16 -3.45
C GLN A 109 -14.10 -7.91 -4.52
N ARG A 110 -14.17 -7.35 -5.72
CA ARG A 110 -14.87 -8.00 -6.85
C ARG A 110 -14.23 -9.33 -7.24
N ARG A 111 -12.89 -9.44 -7.19
CA ARG A 111 -12.16 -10.69 -7.48
C ARG A 111 -12.29 -11.72 -6.36
N TYR A 112 -12.41 -11.25 -5.11
CA TYR A 112 -12.43 -12.11 -3.92
C TYR A 112 -13.62 -11.77 -2.99
N PRO A 113 -14.87 -11.95 -3.46
CA PRO A 113 -16.06 -11.45 -2.77
C PRO A 113 -16.32 -12.11 -1.40
N ASN A 114 -15.79 -13.30 -1.18
CA ASN A 114 -16.03 -14.09 0.04
C ASN A 114 -14.89 -13.99 1.05
N ARG A 115 -13.81 -13.25 0.74
CA ARG A 115 -12.64 -13.15 1.62
C ARG A 115 -12.71 -11.90 2.48
N PRO A 116 -12.39 -12.00 3.78
CA PRO A 116 -12.20 -10.81 4.60
C PRO A 116 -11.06 -9.95 4.03
N LEU A 117 -11.35 -8.70 3.67
CA LEU A 117 -10.34 -7.76 3.22
C LEU A 117 -9.81 -6.97 4.41
N VAL A 118 -8.51 -6.95 4.57
CA VAL A 118 -7.83 -6.13 5.58
C VAL A 118 -6.81 -5.23 4.89
N ALA A 119 -6.55 -4.05 5.41
CA ALA A 119 -5.61 -3.13 4.77
C ALA A 119 -4.60 -2.56 5.78
N VAL A 120 -3.35 -2.40 5.34
CA VAL A 120 -2.31 -1.70 6.09
C VAL A 120 -1.68 -0.63 5.22
N GLY A 121 -1.70 0.61 5.70
CA GLY A 121 -1.08 1.75 5.06
C GLY A 121 0.07 2.32 5.88
N TYR A 122 1.21 2.58 5.24
CA TYR A 122 2.40 3.13 5.88
C TYR A 122 2.58 4.60 5.52
N SER A 123 2.81 5.46 6.51
CA SER A 123 3.09 6.88 6.31
C SER A 123 2.04 7.54 5.40
N LEU A 124 2.43 8.02 4.21
CA LEU A 124 1.51 8.56 3.19
C LEU A 124 0.39 7.57 2.85
N GLY A 125 0.71 6.29 2.64
CA GLY A 125 -0.29 5.25 2.39
C GLY A 125 -1.25 5.05 3.56
N GLY A 126 -0.78 5.26 4.81
CA GLY A 126 -1.63 5.28 5.99
C GLY A 126 -2.61 6.46 6.01
N ASN A 127 -2.16 7.63 5.56
CA ASN A 127 -3.04 8.81 5.43
C ASN A 127 -4.10 8.57 4.34
N VAL A 128 -3.71 8.05 3.16
CA VAL A 128 -4.64 7.68 2.09
C VAL A 128 -5.67 6.67 2.60
N LEU A 129 -5.24 5.63 3.32
CA LEU A 129 -6.13 4.61 3.87
C LEU A 129 -7.14 5.18 4.87
N LEU A 130 -6.70 6.03 5.81
CA LEU A 130 -7.61 6.66 6.76
C LEU A 130 -8.65 7.55 6.08
N LYS A 131 -8.21 8.36 5.09
CA LYS A 131 -9.11 9.20 4.31
C LYS A 131 -10.11 8.35 3.53
N TYR A 132 -9.66 7.30 2.86
CA TYR A 132 -10.51 6.33 2.18
C TYR A 132 -11.57 5.75 3.13
N CYS A 133 -11.16 5.27 4.32
CA CYS A 133 -12.11 4.73 5.30
C CYS A 133 -13.17 5.75 5.72
N GLY A 134 -12.77 7.01 5.91
CA GLY A 134 -13.70 8.08 6.24
C GLY A 134 -14.67 8.43 5.10
N GLU A 135 -14.22 8.39 3.86
CA GLU A 135 -15.03 8.65 2.67
C GLU A 135 -16.04 7.53 2.38
N GLN A 136 -15.62 6.28 2.58
CA GLN A 136 -16.49 5.12 2.32
C GLN A 136 -17.49 4.86 3.46
N ALA A 137 -17.16 5.26 4.67
CA ALA A 137 -18.00 5.09 5.85
C ALA A 137 -18.60 3.66 5.93
N GLU A 138 -19.92 3.53 5.91
CA GLU A 138 -20.63 2.25 5.99
C GLU A 138 -20.50 1.38 4.73
N GLN A 139 -20.09 1.96 3.61
CA GLN A 139 -19.88 1.24 2.34
C GLN A 139 -18.47 0.65 2.23
N ASN A 140 -17.64 0.84 3.26
CA ASN A 140 -16.27 0.37 3.26
C ASN A 140 -16.20 -1.18 3.26
N PRO A 141 -15.61 -1.80 2.23
CA PRO A 141 -15.52 -3.27 2.15
C PRO A 141 -14.47 -3.87 3.08
N LEU A 142 -13.63 -3.03 3.70
CA LEU A 142 -12.55 -3.52 4.56
C LEU A 142 -13.10 -3.97 5.92
N THR A 143 -12.79 -5.20 6.29
CA THR A 143 -13.09 -5.75 7.63
C THR A 143 -12.25 -5.05 8.71
N ALA A 144 -11.01 -4.67 8.39
CA ALA A 144 -10.12 -3.94 9.29
C ALA A 144 -9.10 -3.11 8.49
N ALA A 145 -8.68 -1.99 9.08
CA ALA A 145 -7.66 -1.11 8.52
C ALA A 145 -6.67 -0.65 9.60
N VAL A 146 -5.38 -0.65 9.26
CA VAL A 146 -4.31 -0.17 10.15
C VAL A 146 -3.47 0.87 9.44
N ALA A 147 -3.33 2.05 10.02
CA ALA A 147 -2.44 3.10 9.54
C ALA A 147 -1.20 3.19 10.44
N VAL A 148 -0.03 2.96 9.85
CA VAL A 148 1.25 2.98 10.55
C VAL A 148 1.94 4.33 10.33
N CYS A 149 2.11 5.10 11.39
CA CYS A 149 2.75 6.44 11.38
C CYS A 149 2.18 7.39 10.30
N PRO A 150 0.84 7.54 10.17
CA PRO A 150 0.26 8.41 9.17
C PRO A 150 0.52 9.89 9.49
N PRO A 151 0.82 10.73 8.48
CA PRO A 151 0.96 12.17 8.67
C PRO A 151 -0.42 12.84 8.83
N LEU A 152 -0.98 12.86 10.03
CA LEU A 152 -2.32 13.41 10.30
C LEU A 152 -2.37 14.95 10.10
N SER A 153 -1.28 15.66 10.36
CA SER A 153 -1.13 17.09 10.05
C SER A 153 -0.08 17.28 8.98
N LEU A 154 -0.50 17.38 7.72
CA LEU A 154 0.42 17.53 6.58
C LEU A 154 1.26 18.81 6.68
N ALA A 155 0.68 19.91 7.16
CA ALA A 155 1.39 21.17 7.35
C ALA A 155 2.51 21.04 8.41
N ALA A 156 2.22 20.37 9.54
CA ALA A 156 3.22 20.11 10.57
C ALA A 156 4.34 19.19 10.07
N CYS A 157 3.99 18.14 9.31
CA CYS A 157 4.94 17.22 8.70
C CYS A 157 5.84 17.93 7.69
N ALA A 158 5.28 18.75 6.79
CA ALA A 158 6.03 19.53 5.82
C ALA A 158 7.01 20.51 6.51
N LYS A 159 6.55 21.22 7.54
CA LYS A 159 7.41 22.10 8.35
C LYS A 159 8.55 21.32 9.00
N ARG A 160 8.28 20.11 9.53
CA ARG A 160 9.29 19.30 10.18
C ARG A 160 10.33 18.76 9.20
N ILE A 161 9.91 18.27 8.03
CA ILE A 161 10.82 17.78 6.97
C ILE A 161 11.75 18.89 6.50
N ASN A 162 11.26 20.13 6.42
CA ASN A 162 12.05 21.28 6.01
C ASN A 162 12.91 21.89 7.13
N SER A 163 13.07 21.23 8.28
CA SER A 163 13.80 21.78 9.45
C SER A 163 14.78 20.79 10.06
N GLY A 164 15.92 21.31 10.56
CA GLY A 164 16.95 20.52 11.27
C GLY A 164 17.58 19.41 10.42
N SER A 165 17.93 18.28 11.05
CA SER A 165 18.52 17.10 10.41
C SER A 165 17.59 16.38 9.41
N SER A 166 16.30 16.69 9.45
CA SER A 166 15.34 16.12 8.52
C SER A 166 15.50 16.62 7.08
N LYS A 167 16.25 17.72 6.86
CA LYS A 167 16.61 18.22 5.51
C LYS A 167 17.53 17.26 4.72
N LEU A 168 18.07 16.25 5.37
CA LEU A 168 18.93 15.23 4.74
C LEU A 168 18.14 14.02 4.20
N TYR A 169 16.79 14.10 4.24
CA TYR A 169 15.89 13.09 3.73
C TYR A 169 15.54 13.28 2.26
#